data_b1809b4a9a87b10f0e467537e66b4857
#
_entry.id   b1809b4a9a87b10f0e467537e66b4857
#
_cell.length_a   1.000
_cell.length_b   1.000
_cell.length_c   1.000
_cell.angle_alpha   90.00
_cell.angle_beta   90.00
_cell.angle_gamma   90.00
#
_symmetry.space_group_name_H-M   'P 1'
#
loop_
_entity.id
_entity.type
_entity.pdbx_description
1 polymer ?
#
loop_
_entity_poly.entity_id
_entity_poly.type
_entity_poly.pdbx_seq_one_letter_code
_entity_poly.pdbx_strand_id
1 'polypeptide(L)'
;MAYVTLEGLPALGKSELLSALRLFYPGQVLVLPELVKEVGEREGLDPFRERDELNRAILEALPKRQEEIETALAQGLLVVEESHLGVHAAYSAALGDEGFLAEFRRLEEGIRWPEEFLRLEAPIAVSLARQAARGEPRWQVGREVLERMLGWLSAWHAERGHQVEGIDADRPPQGVLSELVERLGLSYRSLPQEEVLPYLILLGRPAAGKSELIQFLKGLPPDERIQHYHLGTLKVLDDFPILWEKFLEDDIWEEVGKGRLISARADENYYVTDDLTWPFLIEKLNRVIEGEPLLPGRTLLVEFSRGGEGAYRKALGRLSRRTLENGAILYVQVSFEESWRRNQARYDRDRRDGILTHAVPWEEMERTYRTDDWAELAPQPAGYLEVQGARVPYVTVVNEPEPLTQEDFSARYRPAFEELFRLWQRRT
;
A
#
# COMPACT_ATOMS: atom_id res chain seq x y z
N MET A 1 20.75 -14.72 22.49
CA MET A 1 19.83 -14.09 21.51
C MET A 1 19.89 -14.95 20.25
N ALA A 2 18.77 -15.14 19.56
CA ALA A 2 18.64 -16.10 18.46
C ALA A 2 18.75 -15.40 17.10
N TYR A 3 19.23 -16.14 16.12
CA TYR A 3 19.09 -15.81 14.70
C TYR A 3 17.93 -16.62 14.12
N VAL A 4 16.87 -15.94 13.69
CA VAL A 4 15.61 -16.53 13.24
C VAL A 4 15.37 -16.13 11.78
N THR A 5 14.80 -17.00 10.97
CA THR A 5 14.31 -16.63 9.64
C THR A 5 12.80 -16.71 9.56
N LEU A 6 12.20 -15.80 8.79
CA LEU A 6 10.81 -15.83 8.41
C LEU A 6 10.70 -16.17 6.91
N GLU A 7 10.38 -17.41 6.59
CA GLU A 7 10.24 -17.90 5.21
C GLU A 7 8.76 -18.09 4.81
N GLY A 8 8.51 -18.48 3.59
CA GLY A 8 7.17 -18.77 3.08
C GLY A 8 6.95 -18.23 1.66
N LEU A 9 5.80 -18.55 1.08
CA LEU A 9 5.44 -18.17 -0.28
C LEU A 9 5.43 -16.63 -0.48
N PRO A 10 5.56 -16.15 -1.73
CA PRO A 10 5.42 -14.73 -2.05
C PRO A 10 4.05 -14.17 -1.61
N ALA A 11 4.00 -12.89 -1.34
CA ALA A 11 2.79 -12.15 -0.99
C ALA A 11 2.02 -12.67 0.25
N LEU A 12 2.67 -13.40 1.16
CA LEU A 12 2.08 -13.81 2.44
C LEU A 12 2.28 -12.79 3.57
N GLY A 13 2.89 -11.64 3.30
CA GLY A 13 3.01 -10.56 4.28
C GLY A 13 4.30 -10.56 5.09
N LYS A 14 5.35 -11.29 4.68
CA LYS A 14 6.65 -11.32 5.38
C LYS A 14 7.23 -9.93 5.60
N SER A 15 7.38 -9.15 4.55
CA SER A 15 7.99 -7.81 4.61
C SER A 15 7.17 -6.86 5.49
N GLU A 16 5.83 -6.95 5.46
CA GLU A 16 4.95 -6.16 6.31
C GLU A 16 5.08 -6.52 7.80
N LEU A 17 5.19 -7.82 8.12
CA LEU A 17 5.40 -8.29 9.50
C LEU A 17 6.76 -7.85 10.03
N LEU A 18 7.81 -7.97 9.21
CA LEU A 18 9.16 -7.55 9.57
C LEU A 18 9.29 -6.03 9.73
N SER A 19 8.58 -5.27 8.91
CA SER A 19 8.46 -3.83 9.08
C SER A 19 7.79 -3.46 10.41
N ALA A 20 6.74 -4.19 10.80
CA ALA A 20 6.11 -4.02 12.11
C ALA A 20 7.09 -4.35 13.26
N LEU A 21 7.92 -5.37 13.13
CA LEU A 21 8.95 -5.69 14.14
C LEU A 21 9.97 -4.55 14.31
N ARG A 22 10.45 -3.94 13.21
CA ARG A 22 11.34 -2.77 13.28
C ARG A 22 10.69 -1.59 14.02
N LEU A 23 9.41 -1.38 13.76
CA LEU A 23 8.65 -0.29 14.37
C LEU A 23 8.43 -0.50 15.88
N PHE A 24 8.00 -1.70 16.27
CA PHE A 24 7.59 -1.97 17.66
C PHE A 24 8.75 -2.33 18.59
N TYR A 25 9.87 -2.81 18.05
CA TYR A 25 10.99 -3.33 18.86
C TYR A 25 12.34 -2.69 18.48
N PRO A 26 12.41 -1.33 18.37
CA PRO A 26 13.66 -0.67 18.03
C PRO A 26 14.73 -0.96 19.08
N GLY A 27 15.93 -1.31 18.65
CA GLY A 27 17.05 -1.63 19.56
C GLY A 27 16.96 -3.00 20.26
N GLN A 28 15.94 -3.82 19.94
CA GLN A 28 15.82 -5.21 20.42
C GLN A 28 15.97 -6.21 19.28
N VAL A 29 15.47 -5.85 18.09
CA VAL A 29 15.42 -6.70 16.91
C VAL A 29 16.18 -6.02 15.78
N LEU A 30 17.13 -6.74 15.17
CA LEU A 30 17.66 -6.41 13.84
C LEU A 30 16.82 -7.18 12.81
N VAL A 31 16.18 -6.47 11.90
CA VAL A 31 15.42 -7.06 10.79
C VAL A 31 16.24 -6.93 9.52
N LEU A 32 16.55 -8.06 8.90
CA LEU A 32 17.28 -8.14 7.65
C LEU A 32 16.31 -8.47 6.51
N PRO A 33 16.25 -7.65 5.43
CA PRO A 33 15.43 -7.95 4.27
C PRO A 33 15.98 -9.14 3.50
N GLU A 34 15.17 -9.74 2.64
CA GLU A 34 15.61 -10.80 1.72
C GLU A 34 16.79 -10.34 0.88
N LEU A 35 17.93 -11.04 0.98
CA LEU A 35 19.19 -10.63 0.35
C LEU A 35 19.04 -10.48 -1.17
N VAL A 36 18.22 -11.34 -1.80
CA VAL A 36 17.93 -11.29 -3.24
C VAL A 36 17.25 -9.99 -3.63
N LYS A 37 16.28 -9.52 -2.85
CA LYS A 37 15.58 -8.25 -3.10
C LYS A 37 16.51 -7.07 -2.88
N GLU A 38 17.22 -7.06 -1.75
CA GLU A 38 18.16 -5.99 -1.40
C GLU A 38 19.23 -5.79 -2.49
N VAL A 39 19.84 -6.89 -2.94
CA VAL A 39 20.87 -6.85 -3.99
C VAL A 39 20.26 -6.48 -5.34
N GLY A 40 19.13 -7.09 -5.71
CA GLY A 40 18.45 -6.82 -6.98
C GLY A 40 17.99 -5.35 -7.11
N GLU A 41 17.51 -4.75 -6.03
CA GLU A 41 17.12 -3.33 -5.99
C GLU A 41 18.34 -2.40 -6.06
N ARG A 42 19.39 -2.68 -5.26
CA ARG A 42 20.60 -1.88 -5.23
C ARG A 42 21.35 -1.86 -6.56
N GLU A 43 21.44 -3.02 -7.24
CA GLU A 43 22.14 -3.15 -8.51
C GLU A 43 21.23 -2.93 -9.74
N GLY A 44 19.91 -2.76 -9.53
CA GLY A 44 18.93 -2.60 -10.60
C GLY A 44 18.68 -3.85 -11.44
N LEU A 45 19.00 -5.07 -10.92
CA LEU A 45 18.94 -6.33 -11.64
C LEU A 45 17.55 -6.97 -11.61
N ASP A 46 17.14 -7.58 -12.72
CA ASP A 46 15.89 -8.35 -12.82
C ASP A 46 16.13 -9.81 -12.44
N PRO A 47 15.42 -10.36 -11.43
CA PRO A 47 15.69 -11.71 -10.90
C PRO A 47 15.39 -12.84 -11.88
N PHE A 48 14.67 -12.59 -12.97
CA PHE A 48 14.33 -13.60 -13.97
C PHE A 48 15.10 -13.43 -15.30
N ARG A 49 15.52 -12.21 -15.63
CA ARG A 49 16.21 -11.89 -16.88
C ARG A 49 17.72 -11.83 -16.74
N GLU A 50 18.21 -11.34 -15.58
CA GLU A 50 19.63 -11.10 -15.28
C GLU A 50 20.10 -12.00 -14.12
N ARG A 51 19.69 -13.27 -14.19
CA ARG A 51 19.86 -14.23 -13.08
C ARG A 51 21.32 -14.48 -12.73
N ASP A 52 22.18 -14.65 -13.71
CA ASP A 52 23.60 -14.95 -13.49
C ASP A 52 24.33 -13.77 -12.82
N GLU A 53 24.00 -12.55 -13.23
CA GLU A 53 24.53 -11.32 -12.64
C GLU A 53 24.02 -11.17 -11.20
N LEU A 54 22.73 -11.39 -10.99
CA LEU A 54 22.13 -11.32 -9.65
C LEU A 54 22.72 -12.37 -8.72
N ASN A 55 22.87 -13.62 -9.16
CA ASN A 55 23.46 -14.68 -8.37
C ASN A 55 24.89 -14.35 -7.95
N ARG A 56 25.70 -13.80 -8.86
CA ARG A 56 27.06 -13.34 -8.54
C ARG A 56 27.04 -12.23 -7.49
N ALA A 57 26.20 -11.22 -7.67
CA ALA A 57 26.09 -10.10 -6.73
C ALA A 57 25.60 -10.55 -5.35
N ILE A 58 24.71 -11.54 -5.26
CA ILE A 58 24.26 -12.15 -3.99
C ILE A 58 25.45 -12.82 -3.28
N LEU A 59 26.24 -13.63 -4.01
CA LEU A 59 27.40 -14.32 -3.42
C LEU A 59 28.48 -13.34 -2.95
N GLU A 60 28.67 -12.22 -3.67
CA GLU A 60 29.57 -11.13 -3.25
C GLU A 60 29.06 -10.37 -2.02
N ALA A 61 27.76 -10.25 -1.85
CA ALA A 61 27.15 -9.58 -0.70
C ALA A 61 27.08 -10.47 0.56
N LEU A 62 27.15 -11.80 0.42
CA LEU A 62 26.96 -12.75 1.49
C LEU A 62 27.95 -12.58 2.67
N PRO A 63 29.27 -12.37 2.48
CA PRO A 63 30.19 -12.16 3.61
C PRO A 63 29.81 -10.97 4.48
N LYS A 64 29.38 -9.86 3.88
CA LYS A 64 28.93 -8.67 4.61
C LYS A 64 27.66 -8.97 5.41
N ARG A 65 26.70 -9.71 4.81
CA ARG A 65 25.48 -10.14 5.51
C ARG A 65 25.82 -11.01 6.73
N GLN A 66 26.78 -11.93 6.61
CA GLN A 66 27.22 -12.78 7.71
C GLN A 66 27.86 -11.96 8.83
N GLU A 67 28.71 -10.97 8.51
CA GLU A 67 29.33 -10.06 9.48
C GLU A 67 28.26 -9.22 10.22
N GLU A 68 27.24 -8.74 9.50
CA GLU A 68 26.13 -7.99 10.09
C GLU A 68 25.34 -8.83 11.11
N ILE A 69 25.03 -10.09 10.77
CA ILE A 69 24.36 -11.06 11.65
C ILE A 69 25.21 -11.28 12.91
N GLU A 70 26.51 -11.61 12.77
CA GLU A 70 27.40 -11.87 13.89
C GLU A 70 27.55 -10.65 14.82
N THR A 71 27.67 -9.47 14.22
CA THR A 71 27.78 -8.20 14.98
C THR A 71 26.52 -7.95 15.80
N ALA A 72 25.34 -8.13 15.22
CA ALA A 72 24.08 -7.92 15.92
C ALA A 72 23.87 -8.93 17.06
N LEU A 73 24.20 -10.20 16.81
CA LEU A 73 24.14 -11.24 17.87
C LEU A 73 25.10 -10.95 19.00
N ALA A 74 26.32 -10.47 18.71
CA ALA A 74 27.29 -10.06 19.72
C ALA A 74 26.81 -8.86 20.56
N GLN A 75 25.98 -7.98 19.96
CA GLN A 75 25.34 -6.86 20.66
C GLN A 75 24.12 -7.30 21.48
N GLY A 76 23.75 -8.57 21.44
CA GLY A 76 22.58 -9.10 22.13
C GLY A 76 21.25 -8.79 21.47
N LEU A 77 21.23 -8.49 20.16
CA LEU A 77 20.00 -8.30 19.40
C LEU A 77 19.42 -9.65 18.96
N LEU A 78 18.10 -9.72 18.86
CA LEU A 78 17.41 -10.76 18.10
C LEU A 78 17.54 -10.42 16.61
N VAL A 79 18.06 -11.34 15.80
CA VAL A 79 18.17 -11.16 14.35
C VAL A 79 17.03 -11.91 13.68
N VAL A 80 16.25 -11.22 12.86
CA VAL A 80 15.16 -11.83 12.07
C VAL A 80 15.38 -11.51 10.58
N GLU A 81 15.69 -12.54 9.79
CA GLU A 81 15.93 -12.40 8.35
C GLU A 81 14.70 -12.82 7.54
N GLU A 82 14.33 -12.00 6.53
CA GLU A 82 13.35 -12.39 5.53
C GLU A 82 13.98 -13.35 4.54
N SER A 83 13.52 -14.61 4.51
CA SER A 83 13.94 -15.61 3.52
C SER A 83 15.46 -15.78 3.40
N HIS A 84 16.03 -16.68 4.16
CA HIS A 84 17.47 -17.00 4.14
C HIS A 84 17.92 -17.52 2.74
N LEU A 85 19.24 -17.62 2.53
CA LEU A 85 19.83 -18.01 1.23
C LEU A 85 19.30 -19.36 0.70
N GLY A 86 18.92 -20.30 1.57
CA GLY A 86 18.32 -21.58 1.17
C GLY A 86 16.99 -21.44 0.44
N VAL A 87 16.23 -20.37 0.71
CA VAL A 87 14.99 -20.07 -0.05
C VAL A 87 15.35 -19.67 -1.49
N HIS A 88 16.40 -18.87 -1.70
CA HIS A 88 16.88 -18.53 -3.03
C HIS A 88 17.42 -19.78 -3.77
N ALA A 89 18.12 -20.67 -3.06
CA ALA A 89 18.56 -21.94 -3.64
C ALA A 89 17.36 -22.81 -4.07
N ALA A 90 16.26 -22.80 -3.30
CA ALA A 90 15.04 -23.50 -3.67
C ALA A 90 14.37 -22.93 -4.93
N TYR A 91 14.37 -21.60 -5.10
CA TYR A 91 13.93 -20.98 -6.38
C TYR A 91 14.86 -21.32 -7.52
N SER A 92 16.18 -21.30 -7.32
CA SER A 92 17.16 -21.70 -8.33
C SER A 92 16.97 -23.14 -8.77
N ALA A 93 16.73 -24.06 -7.83
CA ALA A 93 16.39 -25.45 -8.14
C ALA A 93 15.08 -25.57 -8.93
N ALA A 94 14.03 -24.85 -8.53
CA ALA A 94 12.75 -24.86 -9.24
C ALA A 94 12.84 -24.31 -10.67
N LEU A 95 13.81 -23.44 -10.93
CA LEU A 95 14.07 -22.83 -12.23
C LEU A 95 15.18 -23.53 -13.04
N GLY A 96 15.79 -24.58 -12.48
CA GLY A 96 16.84 -25.37 -13.16
C GLY A 96 18.20 -24.68 -13.21
N ASP A 97 18.52 -23.83 -12.25
CA ASP A 97 19.81 -23.12 -12.17
C ASP A 97 20.87 -23.97 -11.44
N GLU A 98 21.42 -24.95 -12.16
CA GLU A 98 22.44 -25.85 -11.61
C GLU A 98 23.75 -25.13 -11.29
N GLY A 99 24.03 -23.99 -11.96
CA GLY A 99 25.24 -23.19 -11.72
C GLY A 99 25.23 -22.61 -10.32
N PHE A 100 24.16 -21.94 -9.94
CA PHE A 100 24.02 -21.41 -8.59
C PHE A 100 23.98 -22.50 -7.54
N LEU A 101 23.27 -23.61 -7.79
CA LEU A 101 23.19 -24.72 -6.84
C LEU A 101 24.54 -25.37 -6.56
N ALA A 102 25.43 -25.45 -7.55
CA ALA A 102 26.79 -25.94 -7.35
C ALA A 102 27.61 -25.03 -6.43
N GLU A 103 27.53 -23.69 -6.63
CA GLU A 103 28.17 -22.70 -5.76
C GLU A 103 27.56 -22.71 -4.36
N PHE A 104 26.24 -22.75 -4.25
CA PHE A 104 25.52 -22.84 -2.97
C PHE A 104 26.01 -24.02 -2.13
N ARG A 105 26.07 -25.25 -2.71
CA ARG A 105 26.55 -26.45 -2.01
C ARG A 105 28.00 -26.32 -1.54
N ARG A 106 28.84 -25.59 -2.28
CA ARG A 106 30.24 -25.36 -1.91
C ARG A 106 30.39 -24.41 -0.73
N LEU A 107 29.51 -23.41 -0.64
CA LEU A 107 29.56 -22.37 0.40
C LEU A 107 28.76 -22.73 1.66
N GLU A 108 27.85 -23.66 1.56
CA GLU A 108 26.84 -23.98 2.55
C GLU A 108 27.40 -24.32 3.93
N GLU A 109 28.52 -25.04 4.01
CA GLU A 109 29.17 -25.40 5.27
C GLU A 109 29.80 -24.19 6.00
N GLY A 110 30.11 -23.12 5.27
CA GLY A 110 30.69 -21.89 5.81
C GLY A 110 29.69 -20.82 6.19
N ILE A 111 28.39 -21.03 5.95
CA ILE A 111 27.33 -20.07 6.22
C ILE A 111 26.82 -20.27 7.66
N ARG A 112 26.65 -19.17 8.39
CA ARG A 112 25.88 -19.19 9.61
C ARG A 112 24.40 -19.24 9.26
N TRP A 113 23.76 -20.34 9.58
CA TRP A 113 22.33 -20.55 9.37
C TRP A 113 21.50 -20.04 10.56
N PRO A 114 20.20 -19.70 10.34
CA PRO A 114 19.26 -19.46 11.43
C PRO A 114 19.19 -20.65 12.40
N GLU A 115 19.01 -20.34 13.65
CA GLU A 115 18.79 -21.32 14.73
C GLU A 115 17.33 -21.76 14.77
N GLU A 116 16.41 -20.87 14.31
CA GLU A 116 14.98 -21.11 14.24
C GLU A 116 14.43 -20.74 12.86
N PHE A 117 13.57 -21.59 12.34
CA PHE A 117 12.93 -21.43 11.03
C PHE A 117 11.41 -21.31 11.21
N LEU A 118 10.89 -20.10 11.02
CA LEU A 118 9.46 -19.82 11.04
C LEU A 118 8.95 -19.70 9.59
N ARG A 119 7.87 -20.41 9.28
CA ARG A 119 7.29 -20.40 7.93
C ARG A 119 5.87 -19.85 7.95
N LEU A 120 5.62 -18.81 7.16
CA LEU A 120 4.25 -18.39 6.86
C LEU A 120 3.60 -19.40 5.91
N GLU A 121 2.52 -20.02 6.37
CA GLU A 121 1.80 -21.06 5.65
C GLU A 121 0.44 -20.55 5.17
N ALA A 122 0.15 -20.79 3.90
CA ALA A 122 -1.16 -20.62 3.29
C ALA A 122 -1.25 -21.49 2.02
N PRO A 123 -2.46 -21.82 1.54
CA PRO A 123 -2.61 -22.46 0.24
C PRO A 123 -1.95 -21.66 -0.88
N ILE A 124 -1.31 -22.33 -1.85
CA ILE A 124 -0.64 -21.65 -2.99
C ILE A 124 -1.62 -20.73 -3.73
N ALA A 125 -2.90 -21.09 -3.80
CA ALA A 125 -3.94 -20.25 -4.40
C ALA A 125 -4.06 -18.87 -3.73
N VAL A 126 -3.87 -18.78 -2.41
CA VAL A 126 -3.87 -17.52 -1.66
C VAL A 126 -2.67 -16.67 -2.05
N SER A 127 -1.48 -17.25 -2.12
CA SER A 127 -0.28 -16.56 -2.59
C SER A 127 -0.46 -16.00 -4.00
N LEU A 128 -0.97 -16.82 -4.94
CA LEU A 128 -1.20 -16.41 -6.33
C LEU A 128 -2.24 -15.26 -6.42
N ALA A 129 -3.34 -15.35 -5.67
CA ALA A 129 -4.34 -14.29 -5.63
C ALA A 129 -3.77 -12.98 -5.08
N ARG A 130 -2.97 -13.04 -4.01
CA ARG A 130 -2.31 -11.85 -3.42
C ARG A 130 -1.23 -11.27 -4.33
N GLN A 131 -0.47 -12.11 -5.05
CA GLN A 131 0.49 -11.66 -6.08
C GLN A 131 -0.23 -10.90 -7.21
N ALA A 132 -1.34 -11.43 -7.71
CA ALA A 132 -2.14 -10.78 -8.75
C ALA A 132 -2.70 -9.42 -8.27
N ALA A 133 -3.15 -9.34 -7.01
CA ALA A 133 -3.68 -8.11 -6.43
C ALA A 133 -2.62 -7.01 -6.22
N ARG A 134 -1.33 -7.37 -6.06
CA ARG A 134 -0.23 -6.39 -5.96
C ARG A 134 0.08 -5.70 -7.28
N GLY A 135 -0.19 -6.34 -8.40
CA GLY A 135 0.04 -5.75 -9.73
C GLY A 135 1.50 -5.56 -10.12
N GLU A 136 2.44 -6.25 -9.48
CA GLU A 136 3.89 -6.19 -9.74
C GLU A 136 4.35 -7.37 -10.61
N PRO A 137 4.33 -7.25 -11.95
CA PRO A 137 4.64 -8.39 -12.84
C PRO A 137 6.06 -8.95 -12.64
N ARG A 138 7.01 -8.09 -12.23
CA ARG A 138 8.43 -8.44 -12.05
C ARG A 138 8.65 -9.53 -10.99
N TRP A 139 7.76 -9.64 -9.98
CA TRP A 139 7.91 -10.57 -8.86
C TRP A 139 6.83 -11.65 -8.84
N GLN A 140 6.10 -11.83 -9.93
CA GLN A 140 5.08 -12.88 -10.02
C GLN A 140 5.69 -14.23 -10.33
N VAL A 141 5.34 -15.22 -9.52
CA VAL A 141 5.83 -16.59 -9.64
C VAL A 141 4.64 -17.53 -9.84
N GLY A 142 4.70 -18.35 -10.89
CA GLY A 142 3.63 -19.29 -11.22
C GLY A 142 3.55 -20.50 -10.28
N ARG A 143 2.39 -21.16 -10.26
CA ARG A 143 2.07 -22.32 -9.40
C ARG A 143 3.14 -23.41 -9.45
N GLU A 144 3.52 -23.85 -10.64
CA GLU A 144 4.47 -24.96 -10.83
C GLU A 144 5.85 -24.68 -10.23
N VAL A 145 6.32 -23.43 -10.34
CA VAL A 145 7.60 -23.01 -9.73
C VAL A 145 7.47 -23.01 -8.20
N LEU A 146 6.35 -22.52 -7.66
CA LEU A 146 6.12 -22.51 -6.21
C LEU A 146 6.03 -23.93 -5.63
N GLU A 147 5.38 -24.87 -6.32
CA GLU A 147 5.30 -26.27 -5.91
C GLU A 147 6.68 -26.93 -5.89
N ARG A 148 7.48 -26.73 -6.93
CA ARG A 148 8.85 -27.26 -7.00
C ARG A 148 9.76 -26.65 -5.94
N MET A 149 9.67 -25.33 -5.74
CA MET A 149 10.43 -24.61 -4.74
C MET A 149 10.13 -25.12 -3.32
N LEU A 150 8.85 -25.25 -2.95
CA LEU A 150 8.46 -25.80 -1.65
C LEU A 150 8.92 -27.23 -1.44
N GLY A 151 8.82 -28.07 -2.49
CA GLY A 151 9.30 -29.46 -2.46
C GLY A 151 10.80 -29.54 -2.18
N TRP A 152 11.59 -28.76 -2.90
CA TRP A 152 13.03 -28.69 -2.71
C TRP A 152 13.41 -28.15 -1.31
N LEU A 153 12.79 -27.04 -0.89
CA LEU A 153 13.06 -26.41 0.40
C LEU A 153 12.73 -27.36 1.56
N SER A 154 11.62 -28.07 1.48
CA SER A 154 11.23 -29.06 2.50
C SER A 154 12.22 -30.24 2.57
N ALA A 155 12.69 -30.75 1.43
CA ALA A 155 13.72 -31.77 1.38
C ALA A 155 15.04 -31.29 1.97
N TRP A 156 15.46 -30.07 1.61
CA TRP A 156 16.67 -29.43 2.14
C TRP A 156 16.65 -29.28 3.67
N HIS A 157 15.52 -28.84 4.24
CA HIS A 157 15.34 -28.78 5.70
C HIS A 157 15.40 -30.17 6.34
N ALA A 158 14.73 -31.15 5.74
CA ALA A 158 14.72 -32.52 6.26
C ALA A 158 16.11 -33.17 6.27
N GLU A 159 16.89 -32.98 5.21
CA GLU A 159 18.26 -33.49 5.13
C GLU A 159 19.19 -32.93 6.23
N ARG A 160 18.93 -31.70 6.70
CA ARG A 160 19.72 -31.00 7.74
C ARG A 160 19.14 -31.12 9.13
N GLY A 161 17.99 -31.76 9.27
CA GLY A 161 17.30 -31.91 10.54
C GLY A 161 16.76 -30.60 11.10
N HIS A 162 16.54 -29.58 10.26
CA HIS A 162 15.95 -28.33 10.67
C HIS A 162 14.51 -28.51 11.10
N GLN A 163 14.13 -27.96 12.25
CA GLN A 163 12.74 -27.87 12.67
C GLN A 163 12.17 -26.57 12.10
N VAL A 164 11.10 -26.69 11.28
CA VAL A 164 10.40 -25.55 10.69
C VAL A 164 9.04 -25.43 11.35
N GLU A 165 8.80 -24.30 12.01
CA GLU A 165 7.52 -24.03 12.67
C GLU A 165 6.60 -23.22 11.77
N GLY A 166 5.37 -23.74 11.54
CA GLY A 166 4.37 -23.08 10.71
C GLY A 166 3.60 -21.98 11.45
N ILE A 167 3.33 -20.88 10.77
CA ILE A 167 2.42 -19.82 11.19
C ILE A 167 1.36 -19.66 10.11
N ASP A 168 0.07 -19.88 10.45
CA ASP A 168 -1.03 -19.71 9.51
C ASP A 168 -1.14 -18.25 9.07
N ALA A 169 -0.90 -17.99 7.78
CA ALA A 169 -0.95 -16.67 7.15
C ALA A 169 -2.25 -16.42 6.35
N ASP A 170 -3.19 -17.38 6.36
CA ASP A 170 -4.51 -17.22 5.74
C ASP A 170 -5.55 -16.71 6.76
N ARG A 171 -5.15 -15.71 7.53
CA ARG A 171 -5.96 -15.04 8.56
C ARG A 171 -5.60 -13.55 8.63
N PRO A 172 -6.33 -12.73 9.42
CA PRO A 172 -6.05 -11.31 9.55
C PRO A 172 -4.60 -11.03 9.99
N PRO A 173 -3.92 -10.04 9.36
CA PRO A 173 -2.50 -9.73 9.61
C PRO A 173 -2.14 -9.52 11.07
N GLN A 174 -3.06 -8.97 11.87
CA GLN A 174 -2.87 -8.75 13.31
C GLN A 174 -2.70 -10.05 14.09
N GLY A 175 -3.47 -11.11 13.71
CA GLY A 175 -3.34 -12.43 14.32
C GLY A 175 -2.02 -13.11 13.95
N VAL A 176 -1.56 -12.92 12.71
CA VAL A 176 -0.25 -13.43 12.25
C VAL A 176 0.89 -12.73 12.99
N LEU A 177 0.83 -11.39 13.13
CA LEU A 177 1.82 -10.61 13.88
C LEU A 177 1.86 -11.01 15.35
N SER A 178 0.70 -11.21 15.98
CA SER A 178 0.62 -11.62 17.39
C SER A 178 1.31 -12.96 17.63
N GLU A 179 1.09 -13.95 16.75
CA GLU A 179 1.75 -15.25 16.87
C GLU A 179 3.25 -15.16 16.56
N LEU A 180 3.65 -14.40 15.53
CA LEU A 180 5.07 -14.18 15.25
C LEU A 180 5.80 -13.59 16.45
N VAL A 181 5.23 -12.56 17.06
CA VAL A 181 5.80 -11.90 18.26
C VAL A 181 5.93 -12.87 19.44
N GLU A 182 4.91 -13.72 19.65
CA GLU A 182 4.93 -14.77 20.69
C GLU A 182 6.03 -15.80 20.43
N ARG A 183 6.16 -16.29 19.16
CA ARG A 183 7.23 -17.23 18.76
C ARG A 183 8.63 -16.65 18.94
N LEU A 184 8.79 -15.35 18.70
CA LEU A 184 10.04 -14.64 18.91
C LEU A 184 10.34 -14.33 20.39
N GLY A 185 9.49 -14.74 21.33
CA GLY A 185 9.63 -14.46 22.76
C GLY A 185 9.51 -12.97 23.11
N LEU A 186 8.87 -12.19 22.27
CA LEU A 186 8.66 -10.76 22.47
C LEU A 186 7.30 -10.49 23.11
N SER A 187 7.20 -9.43 23.91
CA SER A 187 5.90 -8.97 24.42
C SER A 187 5.14 -8.23 23.34
N TYR A 188 3.89 -8.61 23.09
CA TYR A 188 3.04 -7.94 22.08
C TYR A 188 2.91 -6.44 22.37
N ARG A 189 3.08 -5.62 21.35
CA ARG A 189 2.87 -4.17 21.36
C ARG A 189 1.93 -3.78 20.24
N SER A 190 1.10 -2.80 20.49
CA SER A 190 0.28 -2.15 19.46
C SER A 190 0.71 -0.70 19.31
N LEU A 191 0.49 -0.13 18.11
CA LEU A 191 0.70 1.30 17.91
C LEU A 191 -0.28 2.09 18.76
N PRO A 192 0.18 3.11 19.47
CA PRO A 192 -0.71 4.12 20.04
C PRO A 192 -1.53 4.78 18.93
N GLN A 193 -2.83 4.96 19.17
CA GLN A 193 -3.72 5.59 18.20
C GLN A 193 -3.33 7.05 17.92
N GLU A 194 -2.63 7.68 18.86
CA GLU A 194 -2.16 9.07 18.77
C GLU A 194 -1.00 9.25 17.76
N GLU A 195 -0.38 8.18 17.29
CA GLU A 195 0.75 8.25 16.34
C GLU A 195 0.30 8.25 14.87
N VAL A 196 -0.97 7.95 14.60
CA VAL A 196 -1.50 7.91 13.25
C VAL A 196 -2.81 8.69 13.12
N LEU A 197 -3.05 9.23 11.94
CA LEU A 197 -4.32 9.85 11.58
C LEU A 197 -5.41 8.77 11.45
N PRO A 198 -6.48 8.80 12.23
CA PRO A 198 -7.60 7.85 12.10
C PRO A 198 -8.32 7.97 10.77
N TYR A 199 -8.50 9.21 10.28
CA TYR A 199 -9.09 9.51 8.99
C TYR A 199 -8.22 10.49 8.21
N LEU A 200 -7.91 10.14 6.96
CA LEU A 200 -7.35 11.05 5.97
C LEU A 200 -8.42 11.33 4.92
N ILE A 201 -8.86 12.57 4.81
CA ILE A 201 -9.80 13.01 3.78
C ILE A 201 -8.96 13.57 2.62
N LEU A 202 -8.90 12.83 1.51
CA LEU A 202 -8.09 13.15 0.35
C LEU A 202 -8.95 13.78 -0.73
N LEU A 203 -8.71 15.03 -1.01
CA LEU A 203 -9.47 15.86 -1.93
C LEU A 203 -8.63 16.34 -3.10
N GLY A 204 -9.27 16.74 -4.17
CA GLY A 204 -8.65 17.30 -5.37
C GLY A 204 -9.49 17.02 -6.60
N ARG A 205 -9.22 17.72 -7.71
CA ARG A 205 -9.88 17.48 -9.00
C ARG A 205 -9.66 16.05 -9.50
N PRO A 206 -10.46 15.55 -10.45
CA PRO A 206 -10.12 14.36 -11.22
C PRO A 206 -8.71 14.48 -11.79
N ALA A 207 -7.99 13.37 -11.90
CA ALA A 207 -6.59 13.33 -12.37
C ALA A 207 -5.59 14.27 -11.66
N ALA A 208 -5.89 14.72 -10.43
CA ALA A 208 -4.97 15.53 -9.62
C ALA A 208 -3.75 14.75 -9.10
N GLY A 209 -3.72 13.43 -9.23
CA GLY A 209 -2.64 12.58 -8.71
C GLY A 209 -2.97 11.90 -7.37
N LYS A 210 -4.26 11.86 -6.97
CA LYS A 210 -4.69 11.21 -5.72
C LYS A 210 -4.44 9.71 -5.72
N SER A 211 -4.80 9.03 -6.81
CA SER A 211 -4.60 7.58 -6.96
C SER A 211 -3.12 7.20 -6.95
N GLU A 212 -2.26 8.00 -7.58
CA GLU A 212 -0.81 7.83 -7.60
C GLU A 212 -0.22 8.01 -6.18
N LEU A 213 -0.69 9.03 -5.45
CA LEU A 213 -0.32 9.20 -4.04
C LEU A 213 -0.77 8.00 -3.19
N ILE A 214 -1.99 7.49 -3.39
CA ILE A 214 -2.47 6.30 -2.67
C ILE A 214 -1.61 5.08 -2.99
N GLN A 215 -1.22 4.86 -4.24
CA GLN A 215 -0.33 3.76 -4.62
C GLN A 215 1.06 3.93 -4.00
N PHE A 216 1.64 5.12 -4.05
CA PHE A 216 2.88 5.43 -3.36
C PHE A 216 2.81 5.10 -1.87
N LEU A 217 1.79 5.60 -1.15
CA LEU A 217 1.61 5.34 0.29
C LEU A 217 1.40 3.86 0.62
N LYS A 218 0.71 3.11 -0.25
CA LYS A 218 0.54 1.65 -0.10
C LYS A 218 1.83 0.88 -0.35
N GLY A 219 2.70 1.38 -1.23
CA GLY A 219 3.99 0.78 -1.54
C GLY A 219 5.05 0.98 -0.46
N LEU A 220 4.87 1.97 0.43
CA LEU A 220 5.81 2.21 1.52
C LEU A 220 5.76 1.11 2.58
N PRO A 221 6.92 0.72 3.14
CA PRO A 221 6.96 -0.09 4.35
C PRO A 221 6.12 0.54 5.48
N PRO A 222 5.42 -0.26 6.31
CA PRO A 222 4.57 0.27 7.39
C PRO A 222 5.28 1.22 8.35
N ASP A 223 6.54 0.93 8.71
CA ASP A 223 7.34 1.79 9.57
C ASP A 223 7.62 3.16 8.94
N GLU A 224 8.03 3.22 7.67
CA GLU A 224 8.25 4.48 6.95
C GLU A 224 6.94 5.28 6.81
N ARG A 225 5.85 4.59 6.47
CA ARG A 225 4.55 5.23 6.32
C ARG A 225 4.07 5.85 7.63
N ILE A 226 4.29 5.18 8.77
CA ILE A 226 3.92 5.70 10.08
C ILE A 226 4.83 6.83 10.51
N GLN A 227 6.15 6.65 10.40
CA GLN A 227 7.12 7.64 10.87
C GLN A 227 7.10 8.95 10.09
N HIS A 228 6.84 8.88 8.77
CA HIS A 228 6.98 10.03 7.89
C HIS A 228 5.66 10.59 7.35
N TYR A 229 4.60 9.78 7.39
CA TYR A 229 3.29 10.19 6.86
C TYR A 229 2.18 10.09 7.91
N HIS A 230 2.46 9.54 9.09
CA HIS A 230 1.50 9.35 10.18
C HIS A 230 0.24 8.60 9.74
N LEU A 231 0.42 7.62 8.86
CA LEU A 231 -0.65 6.78 8.34
C LEU A 231 -0.40 5.32 8.72
N GLY A 232 -1.39 4.71 9.33
CA GLY A 232 -1.35 3.29 9.71
C GLY A 232 -1.68 2.35 8.54
N THR A 233 -2.26 1.20 8.85
CA THR A 233 -2.80 0.30 7.82
C THR A 233 -3.93 1.00 7.06
N LEU A 234 -3.75 1.17 5.74
CA LEU A 234 -4.67 1.94 4.90
C LEU A 234 -5.89 1.12 4.48
N LYS A 235 -7.08 1.66 4.70
CA LYS A 235 -8.32 1.27 4.04
C LYS A 235 -8.82 2.46 3.22
N VAL A 236 -8.85 2.32 1.92
CA VAL A 236 -9.32 3.37 1.00
C VAL A 236 -10.81 3.23 0.79
N LEU A 237 -11.53 4.33 0.94
CA LEU A 237 -12.96 4.49 0.70
C LEU A 237 -13.12 5.62 -0.31
N ASP A 238 -13.44 5.25 -1.55
CA ASP A 238 -13.56 6.15 -2.70
C ASP A 238 -15.02 6.20 -3.16
N ASP A 239 -15.52 7.37 -3.51
CA ASP A 239 -16.89 7.53 -4.01
C ASP A 239 -17.04 7.21 -5.50
N PHE A 240 -15.94 7.17 -6.26
CA PHE A 240 -16.00 6.90 -7.69
C PHE A 240 -16.49 5.49 -8.03
N PRO A 241 -16.06 4.40 -7.37
CA PRO A 241 -16.63 3.07 -7.56
C PRO A 241 -18.16 3.03 -7.30
N ILE A 242 -18.63 3.81 -6.32
CA ILE A 242 -20.07 3.91 -6.01
C ILE A 242 -20.80 4.62 -7.17
N LEU A 243 -20.23 5.70 -7.69
CA LEU A 243 -20.78 6.42 -8.85
C LEU A 243 -20.79 5.54 -10.09
N TRP A 244 -19.70 4.79 -10.32
CA TRP A 244 -19.59 3.86 -11.45
C TRP A 244 -20.68 2.78 -11.43
N GLU A 245 -20.93 2.18 -10.27
CA GLU A 245 -22.03 1.23 -10.08
C GLU A 245 -23.39 1.84 -10.46
N LYS A 246 -23.60 3.13 -10.13
CA LYS A 246 -24.83 3.84 -10.50
C LYS A 246 -24.96 4.07 -12.02
N PHE A 247 -23.86 4.28 -12.73
CA PHE A 247 -23.89 4.34 -14.19
C PHE A 247 -24.26 3.00 -14.82
N LEU A 248 -23.78 1.89 -14.27
CA LEU A 248 -24.15 0.55 -14.70
C LEU A 248 -25.62 0.22 -14.37
N GLU A 249 -26.11 0.64 -13.19
CA GLU A 249 -27.55 0.52 -12.86
C GLU A 249 -28.41 1.32 -13.86
N ASP A 250 -27.97 2.49 -14.28
CA ASP A 250 -28.67 3.30 -15.29
C ASP A 250 -28.71 2.60 -16.67
N ASP A 251 -27.65 1.89 -17.05
CA ASP A 251 -27.66 1.06 -18.26
C ASP A 251 -28.74 -0.03 -18.17
N ILE A 252 -28.84 -0.70 -17.02
CA ILE A 252 -29.87 -1.72 -16.78
C ILE A 252 -31.28 -1.10 -16.84
N TRP A 253 -31.49 0.10 -16.23
CA TRP A 253 -32.76 0.79 -16.29
C TRP A 253 -33.15 1.16 -17.71
N GLU A 254 -32.21 1.57 -18.54
CA GLU A 254 -32.42 1.88 -19.95
C GLU A 254 -32.81 0.61 -20.74
N GLU A 255 -32.08 -0.52 -20.51
CA GLU A 255 -32.37 -1.82 -21.13
C GLU A 255 -33.77 -2.36 -20.81
N VAL A 256 -34.26 -2.18 -19.58
CA VAL A 256 -35.61 -2.59 -19.15
C VAL A 256 -36.71 -1.58 -19.49
N GLY A 257 -36.37 -0.50 -20.20
CA GLY A 257 -37.32 0.46 -20.77
C GLY A 257 -37.74 1.62 -19.87
N LYS A 258 -37.07 1.83 -18.73
CA LYS A 258 -37.35 2.96 -17.83
C LYS A 258 -36.60 4.23 -18.23
N GLY A 259 -35.47 4.07 -18.93
CA GLY A 259 -34.52 5.15 -19.20
C GLY A 259 -33.55 5.43 -18.05
N ARG A 260 -32.53 6.21 -18.33
CA ARG A 260 -31.48 6.60 -17.35
C ARG A 260 -32.04 7.54 -16.30
N LEU A 261 -31.58 7.43 -15.05
CA LEU A 261 -32.13 8.18 -13.92
C LEU A 261 -31.22 9.34 -13.51
N ILE A 262 -29.90 9.11 -13.47
CA ILE A 262 -28.94 10.06 -12.89
C ILE A 262 -27.81 10.43 -13.84
N SER A 263 -27.71 9.76 -14.99
CA SER A 263 -26.58 9.94 -15.90
C SER A 263 -27.01 10.00 -17.36
N ALA A 264 -26.11 10.50 -18.21
CA ALA A 264 -26.19 10.36 -19.64
C ALA A 264 -24.87 9.85 -20.20
N ARG A 265 -24.89 9.30 -21.42
CA ARG A 265 -23.67 8.85 -22.09
C ARG A 265 -23.06 10.00 -22.89
N ALA A 266 -21.75 10.11 -22.85
CA ALA A 266 -20.94 10.92 -23.74
C ALA A 266 -19.85 10.00 -24.32
N ASP A 267 -20.00 9.66 -25.60
CA ASP A 267 -19.19 8.64 -26.29
C ASP A 267 -19.25 7.28 -25.55
N GLU A 268 -18.11 6.80 -25.10
CA GLU A 268 -18.01 5.55 -24.32
C GLU A 268 -17.99 5.80 -22.78
N ASN A 269 -18.20 7.04 -22.33
CA ASN A 269 -18.19 7.44 -20.93
C ASN A 269 -19.57 7.94 -20.49
N TYR A 270 -19.66 8.28 -19.20
CA TYR A 270 -20.86 8.78 -18.56
C TYR A 270 -20.60 10.13 -17.89
N TYR A 271 -21.65 10.95 -17.81
CA TYR A 271 -21.65 12.16 -16.97
C TYR A 271 -22.94 12.24 -16.16
N VAL A 272 -22.84 12.88 -15.00
CA VAL A 272 -23.96 13.04 -14.07
C VAL A 272 -24.93 14.08 -14.59
N THR A 273 -26.23 13.77 -14.60
CA THR A 273 -27.32 14.69 -15.01
C THR A 273 -28.17 15.19 -13.86
N ASP A 274 -28.13 14.49 -12.71
CA ASP A 274 -28.86 14.87 -11.49
C ASP A 274 -27.87 15.29 -10.39
N ASP A 275 -27.88 16.57 -10.04
CA ASP A 275 -27.02 17.16 -9.01
C ASP A 275 -27.21 16.55 -7.62
N LEU A 276 -28.35 15.91 -7.34
CA LEU A 276 -28.58 15.17 -6.09
C LEU A 276 -27.70 13.93 -5.97
N THR A 277 -27.08 13.48 -7.04
CA THR A 277 -26.09 12.40 -7.04
C THR A 277 -24.88 12.74 -6.14
N TRP A 278 -24.41 13.98 -6.16
CA TRP A 278 -23.24 14.39 -5.37
C TRP A 278 -23.45 14.30 -3.85
N PRO A 279 -24.52 14.86 -3.26
CA PRO A 279 -24.82 14.64 -1.86
C PRO A 279 -25.15 13.18 -1.52
N PHE A 280 -25.80 12.43 -2.42
CA PHE A 280 -26.05 11.00 -2.22
C PHE A 280 -24.75 10.20 -2.08
N LEU A 281 -23.71 10.48 -2.87
CA LEU A 281 -22.42 9.80 -2.75
C LEU A 281 -21.78 10.02 -1.39
N ILE A 282 -21.83 11.23 -0.83
CA ILE A 282 -21.31 11.51 0.52
C ILE A 282 -22.09 10.74 1.59
N GLU A 283 -23.42 10.70 1.50
CA GLU A 283 -24.23 9.91 2.44
C GLU A 283 -23.94 8.40 2.33
N LYS A 284 -23.67 7.92 1.12
CA LYS A 284 -23.26 6.52 0.89
C LYS A 284 -21.90 6.25 1.53
N LEU A 285 -20.92 7.16 1.33
CA LEU A 285 -19.61 7.07 2.00
C LEU A 285 -19.75 7.05 3.53
N ASN A 286 -20.59 7.93 4.12
CA ASN A 286 -20.84 7.93 5.55
C ASN A 286 -21.28 6.55 6.06
N ARG A 287 -22.21 5.89 5.36
CA ARG A 287 -22.68 4.55 5.72
C ARG A 287 -21.59 3.49 5.61
N VAL A 288 -20.72 3.60 4.60
CA VAL A 288 -19.56 2.69 4.47
C VAL A 288 -18.57 2.93 5.61
N ILE A 289 -18.28 4.20 5.93
CA ILE A 289 -17.40 4.58 7.04
C ILE A 289 -17.95 4.09 8.39
N GLU A 290 -19.26 4.21 8.62
CA GLU A 290 -19.90 3.73 9.84
C GLU A 290 -19.79 2.21 10.02
N GLY A 291 -19.79 1.46 8.92
CA GLY A 291 -19.59 0.01 8.93
C GLY A 291 -18.14 -0.44 9.13
N GLU A 292 -17.17 0.48 9.01
CA GLU A 292 -15.76 0.16 9.18
C GLU A 292 -15.31 0.39 10.64
N PRO A 293 -14.74 -0.63 11.31
CA PRO A 293 -14.21 -0.45 12.65
C PRO A 293 -12.98 0.45 12.62
N LEU A 294 -12.93 1.43 13.50
CA LEU A 294 -11.75 2.24 13.74
C LEU A 294 -10.83 1.49 14.70
N LEU A 295 -9.86 0.79 14.14
CA LEU A 295 -8.89 -0.01 14.91
C LEU A 295 -7.63 0.82 15.19
N PRO A 296 -6.96 0.63 16.35
CA PRO A 296 -5.66 1.23 16.61
C PRO A 296 -4.66 0.93 15.48
N GLY A 297 -3.89 1.92 15.08
CA GLY A 297 -2.92 1.76 13.99
C GLY A 297 -3.53 1.63 12.59
N ARG A 298 -4.83 1.95 12.40
CA ARG A 298 -5.50 1.96 11.11
C ARG A 298 -5.86 3.38 10.69
N THR A 299 -5.70 3.67 9.41
CA THR A 299 -6.16 4.92 8.78
C THR A 299 -7.23 4.61 7.73
N LEU A 300 -8.40 5.22 7.87
CA LEU A 300 -9.42 5.23 6.82
C LEU A 300 -9.15 6.43 5.90
N LEU A 301 -8.77 6.17 4.66
CA LEU A 301 -8.53 7.18 3.64
C LEU A 301 -9.83 7.36 2.85
N VAL A 302 -10.46 8.52 3.02
CA VAL A 302 -11.73 8.89 2.35
C VAL A 302 -11.41 9.78 1.17
N GLU A 303 -11.60 9.28 -0.05
CA GLU A 303 -11.29 10.00 -1.28
C GLU A 303 -12.56 10.45 -1.99
N PHE A 304 -12.59 11.71 -2.44
CA PHE A 304 -13.59 12.20 -3.38
C PHE A 304 -13.13 13.46 -4.12
N SER A 305 -13.74 13.71 -5.29
CA SER A 305 -13.58 14.92 -6.09
C SER A 305 -14.87 15.69 -6.14
N ARG A 306 -14.81 17.01 -6.00
CA ARG A 306 -15.96 17.91 -6.18
C ARG A 306 -15.54 19.14 -6.96
N GLY A 307 -16.49 19.72 -7.68
CA GLY A 307 -16.27 20.95 -8.42
C GLY A 307 -17.56 21.79 -8.48
N GLY A 308 -17.41 23.05 -8.91
CA GLY A 308 -18.46 24.06 -8.91
C GLY A 308 -18.54 24.86 -7.62
N GLU A 309 -19.45 25.80 -7.59
CA GLU A 309 -19.64 26.75 -6.48
C GLU A 309 -20.11 26.07 -5.20
N GLY A 310 -19.37 26.24 -4.13
CA GLY A 310 -19.67 25.72 -2.81
C GLY A 310 -19.67 24.19 -2.73
N ALA A 311 -19.07 23.49 -3.65
CA ALA A 311 -19.17 22.04 -3.77
C ALA A 311 -18.41 21.30 -2.66
N TYR A 312 -17.18 21.71 -2.32
CA TYR A 312 -16.47 21.14 -1.18
C TYR A 312 -17.10 21.54 0.15
N ARG A 313 -17.58 22.79 0.28
CA ARG A 313 -18.34 23.24 1.47
C ARG A 313 -19.54 22.35 1.73
N LYS A 314 -20.35 22.07 0.68
CA LYS A 314 -21.53 21.19 0.76
C LYS A 314 -21.15 19.74 1.08
N ALA A 315 -20.11 19.22 0.43
CA ALA A 315 -19.67 17.85 0.65
C ALA A 315 -19.11 17.63 2.06
N LEU A 316 -18.20 18.49 2.52
CA LEU A 316 -17.65 18.45 3.88
C LEU A 316 -18.74 18.65 4.93
N GLY A 317 -19.71 19.55 4.67
CA GLY A 317 -20.88 19.77 5.51
C GLY A 317 -21.85 18.58 5.62
N ARG A 318 -21.65 17.50 4.84
CA ARG A 318 -22.40 16.24 4.89
C ARG A 318 -21.62 15.07 5.45
N LEU A 319 -20.28 15.15 5.51
CA LEU A 319 -19.49 14.10 6.17
C LEU A 319 -19.91 13.94 7.63
N SER A 320 -19.81 12.72 8.14
CA SER A 320 -20.15 12.45 9.53
C SER A 320 -19.28 13.28 10.47
N ARG A 321 -19.89 13.79 11.55
CA ARG A 321 -19.18 14.55 12.58
C ARG A 321 -17.99 13.77 13.15
N ARG A 322 -18.14 12.46 13.35
CA ARG A 322 -17.06 11.56 13.78
C ARG A 322 -15.86 11.61 12.85
N THR A 323 -16.09 11.60 11.53
CA THR A 323 -15.02 11.67 10.52
C THR A 323 -14.32 13.02 10.58
N LEU A 324 -15.06 14.12 10.73
CA LEU A 324 -14.53 15.47 10.80
C LEU A 324 -13.73 15.72 12.09
N GLU A 325 -14.24 15.32 13.25
CA GLU A 325 -13.56 15.51 14.55
C GLU A 325 -12.24 14.71 14.66
N ASN A 326 -12.14 13.57 13.98
CA ASN A 326 -10.97 12.70 14.06
C ASN A 326 -10.13 12.70 12.79
N GLY A 327 -10.53 13.47 11.78
CA GLY A 327 -9.90 13.50 10.47
C GLY A 327 -8.98 14.69 10.26
N ALA A 328 -8.26 14.59 9.14
CA ALA A 328 -7.43 15.65 8.60
C ALA A 328 -7.59 15.65 7.07
N ILE A 329 -7.54 16.83 6.45
CA ILE A 329 -7.76 17.00 5.01
C ILE A 329 -6.44 17.25 4.31
N LEU A 330 -6.13 16.44 3.30
CA LEU A 330 -5.08 16.72 2.31
C LEU A 330 -5.74 17.08 0.98
N TYR A 331 -5.56 18.30 0.52
CA TYR A 331 -6.04 18.75 -0.78
C TYR A 331 -4.90 18.74 -1.80
N VAL A 332 -5.06 17.95 -2.86
CA VAL A 332 -4.10 17.86 -3.97
C VAL A 332 -4.53 18.84 -5.04
N GLN A 333 -3.79 19.94 -5.13
CA GLN A 333 -4.08 21.06 -6.03
C GLN A 333 -3.40 20.89 -7.36
N VAL A 334 -4.18 20.98 -8.43
CA VAL A 334 -3.71 21.13 -9.81
C VAL A 334 -4.56 22.18 -10.53
N SER A 335 -3.99 22.83 -11.55
CA SER A 335 -4.76 23.69 -12.46
C SER A 335 -5.82 22.88 -13.22
N PHE A 336 -6.84 23.56 -13.75
CA PHE A 336 -7.84 22.89 -14.58
C PHE A 336 -7.20 22.31 -15.85
N GLU A 337 -6.32 23.06 -16.47
CA GLU A 337 -5.61 22.70 -17.70
C GLU A 337 -4.75 21.44 -17.49
N GLU A 338 -4.02 21.36 -16.38
CA GLU A 338 -3.21 20.18 -16.06
C GLU A 338 -4.08 18.97 -15.69
N SER A 339 -5.14 19.17 -14.92
CA SER A 339 -6.13 18.13 -14.62
C SER A 339 -6.71 17.54 -15.90
N TRP A 340 -7.10 18.40 -16.86
CA TRP A 340 -7.63 17.95 -18.14
C TRP A 340 -6.57 17.22 -18.98
N ARG A 341 -5.36 17.75 -19.08
CA ARG A 341 -4.25 17.10 -19.79
C ARG A 341 -3.99 15.68 -19.27
N ARG A 342 -3.93 15.53 -17.93
CA ARG A 342 -3.74 14.23 -17.29
C ARG A 342 -4.92 13.30 -17.49
N ASN A 343 -6.14 13.83 -17.42
CA ASN A 343 -7.36 13.06 -17.66
C ASN A 343 -7.37 12.47 -19.08
N GLN A 344 -6.96 13.25 -20.09
CA GLN A 344 -6.84 12.75 -21.46
C GLN A 344 -5.72 11.69 -21.61
N ALA A 345 -4.58 11.90 -20.94
CA ALA A 345 -3.44 10.96 -21.00
C ALA A 345 -3.76 9.59 -20.40
N ARG A 346 -4.68 9.52 -19.42
CA ARG A 346 -5.14 8.27 -18.79
C ARG A 346 -6.07 7.46 -19.68
N TYR A 347 -6.71 8.07 -20.67
CA TYR A 347 -7.65 7.40 -21.54
C TYR A 347 -6.93 6.44 -22.47
N ASP A 348 -6.92 5.16 -22.10
CA ASP A 348 -6.40 4.07 -22.92
C ASP A 348 -7.57 3.33 -23.56
N ARG A 349 -7.76 3.56 -24.87
CA ARG A 349 -8.83 2.93 -25.68
C ARG A 349 -8.75 1.40 -25.71
N ASP A 350 -7.58 0.83 -25.43
CA ASP A 350 -7.34 -0.61 -25.54
C ASP A 350 -7.56 -1.36 -24.20
N ARG A 351 -7.76 -0.64 -23.09
CA ARG A 351 -8.03 -1.20 -21.76
C ARG A 351 -9.42 -0.84 -21.25
N ARG A 352 -10.45 -1.48 -21.81
CA ARG A 352 -11.86 -1.17 -21.54
C ARG A 352 -12.42 -1.68 -20.20
N ASP A 353 -11.67 -2.50 -19.46
CA ASP A 353 -12.22 -3.28 -18.35
C ASP A 353 -11.85 -2.76 -16.94
N GLY A 354 -11.34 -1.55 -16.79
CA GLY A 354 -10.90 -1.03 -15.51
C GLY A 354 -11.46 0.34 -15.13
N ILE A 355 -11.97 0.47 -13.90
CA ILE A 355 -12.43 1.74 -13.29
C ILE A 355 -11.35 2.85 -13.42
N LEU A 356 -10.06 2.48 -13.42
CA LEU A 356 -8.93 3.40 -13.48
C LEU A 356 -8.60 3.91 -14.90
N THR A 357 -9.18 3.33 -15.94
CA THR A 357 -8.93 3.69 -17.36
C THR A 357 -9.98 4.62 -17.95
N HIS A 358 -11.01 4.97 -17.17
CA HIS A 358 -12.04 5.92 -17.60
C HIS A 358 -11.59 7.36 -17.40
N ALA A 359 -11.67 8.14 -18.46
CA ALA A 359 -11.52 9.58 -18.42
C ALA A 359 -12.88 10.24 -18.13
N VAL A 360 -12.88 11.29 -17.34
CA VAL A 360 -14.08 12.14 -17.20
C VAL A 360 -14.32 12.83 -18.52
N PRO A 361 -15.52 12.76 -19.13
CA PRO A 361 -15.84 13.43 -20.38
C PRO A 361 -15.64 14.94 -20.30
N TRP A 362 -15.37 15.57 -21.45
CA TRP A 362 -15.18 17.04 -21.51
C TRP A 362 -16.36 17.81 -20.92
N GLU A 363 -17.57 17.38 -21.23
CA GLU A 363 -18.80 17.99 -20.76
C GLU A 363 -18.88 18.03 -19.23
N GLU A 364 -18.49 16.95 -18.58
CA GLU A 364 -18.43 16.86 -17.11
C GLU A 364 -17.27 17.68 -16.55
N MET A 365 -16.09 17.61 -17.19
CA MET A 365 -14.92 18.39 -16.76
C MET A 365 -15.20 19.89 -16.81
N GLU A 366 -15.76 20.38 -17.92
CA GLU A 366 -16.09 21.78 -18.12
C GLU A 366 -17.20 22.25 -17.19
N ARG A 367 -18.28 21.47 -17.08
CA ARG A 367 -19.47 21.83 -16.29
C ARG A 367 -19.20 21.77 -14.80
N THR A 368 -18.57 20.69 -14.34
CA THR A 368 -18.46 20.36 -12.92
C THR A 368 -17.12 20.76 -12.33
N TYR A 369 -16.01 20.48 -13.02
CA TYR A 369 -14.67 20.59 -12.42
C TYR A 369 -13.84 21.78 -12.89
N ARG A 370 -14.39 22.67 -13.72
CA ARG A 370 -13.68 23.88 -14.18
C ARG A 370 -13.26 24.78 -13.01
N THR A 371 -14.15 24.92 -12.04
CA THR A 371 -13.89 25.68 -10.80
C THR A 371 -14.17 24.81 -9.58
N ASP A 372 -13.66 25.20 -8.45
CA ASP A 372 -14.03 24.69 -7.13
C ASP A 372 -13.93 25.81 -6.09
N ASP A 373 -14.50 25.58 -4.91
CA ASP A 373 -14.51 26.54 -3.81
C ASP A 373 -13.38 26.33 -2.80
N TRP A 374 -12.36 25.51 -3.11
CA TRP A 374 -11.31 25.19 -2.14
C TRP A 374 -10.49 26.41 -1.74
N ALA A 375 -10.10 27.27 -2.70
CA ALA A 375 -9.33 28.47 -2.41
C ALA A 375 -10.07 29.48 -1.51
N GLU A 376 -11.42 29.49 -1.56
CA GLU A 376 -12.26 30.31 -0.67
C GLU A 376 -12.36 29.69 0.72
N LEU A 377 -12.49 28.36 0.81
CA LEU A 377 -12.55 27.62 2.07
C LEU A 377 -11.21 27.63 2.81
N ALA A 378 -10.13 27.45 2.08
CA ALA A 378 -8.79 27.25 2.58
C ALA A 378 -7.80 28.21 1.91
N PRO A 379 -7.86 29.53 2.23
CA PRO A 379 -7.04 30.57 1.58
C PRO A 379 -5.55 30.50 1.94
N GLN A 380 -5.20 29.75 2.97
CA GLN A 380 -3.81 29.48 3.37
C GLN A 380 -3.39 28.08 2.94
N PRO A 381 -2.09 27.81 2.74
CA PRO A 381 -1.62 26.47 2.37
C PRO A 381 -1.85 25.42 3.47
N ALA A 382 -2.00 25.82 4.73
CA ALA A 382 -2.29 24.93 5.86
C ALA A 382 -3.06 25.68 6.95
N GLY A 383 -3.92 25.00 7.67
CA GLY A 383 -4.73 25.60 8.71
C GLY A 383 -5.87 24.72 9.18
N TYR A 384 -6.97 25.35 9.57
CA TYR A 384 -8.17 24.67 10.07
C TYR A 384 -9.42 25.18 9.35
N LEU A 385 -10.32 24.26 9.06
CA LEU A 385 -11.68 24.55 8.63
C LEU A 385 -12.66 24.32 9.78
N GLU A 386 -13.61 25.22 9.94
CA GLU A 386 -14.75 25.02 10.86
C GLU A 386 -15.90 24.39 10.07
N VAL A 387 -16.17 23.09 10.32
CA VAL A 387 -17.21 22.33 9.64
C VAL A 387 -18.08 21.63 10.67
N GLN A 388 -19.38 21.91 10.71
CA GLN A 388 -20.34 21.35 11.69
C GLN A 388 -19.88 21.48 13.14
N GLY A 389 -19.14 22.55 13.47
CA GLY A 389 -18.59 22.78 14.81
C GLY A 389 -17.35 21.92 15.12
N ALA A 390 -16.84 21.18 14.16
CA ALA A 390 -15.54 20.49 14.25
C ALA A 390 -14.45 21.37 13.65
N ARG A 391 -13.30 21.43 14.31
CA ARG A 391 -12.09 22.11 13.84
C ARG A 391 -11.21 21.12 13.09
N VAL A 392 -11.32 21.11 11.76
CA VAL A 392 -10.69 20.11 10.88
C VAL A 392 -9.38 20.67 10.32
N PRO A 393 -8.22 20.08 10.62
CA PRO A 393 -6.94 20.49 10.04
C PRO A 393 -6.87 20.18 8.55
N TYR A 394 -6.21 21.05 7.79
CA TYR A 394 -5.96 20.83 6.38
C TYR A 394 -4.56 21.27 5.94
N VAL A 395 -4.09 20.64 4.86
CA VAL A 395 -2.91 21.06 4.09
C VAL A 395 -3.26 20.97 2.60
N THR A 396 -2.86 21.99 1.85
CA THR A 396 -2.94 22.05 0.38
C THR A 396 -1.57 21.77 -0.22
N VAL A 397 -1.48 20.79 -1.11
CA VAL A 397 -0.26 20.42 -1.81
C VAL A 397 -0.42 20.72 -3.29
N VAL A 398 0.44 21.59 -3.85
CA VAL A 398 0.51 21.83 -5.29
C VAL A 398 1.21 20.63 -5.95
N ASN A 399 0.47 19.90 -6.81
CA ASN A 399 0.96 18.71 -7.49
C ASN A 399 1.29 18.98 -8.97
N GLU A 400 2.02 20.07 -9.21
CA GLU A 400 2.57 20.47 -10.50
C GLU A 400 4.06 20.87 -10.35
N PRO A 401 4.95 20.30 -11.19
CA PRO A 401 4.75 19.19 -12.14
C PRO A 401 4.44 17.87 -11.39
N GLU A 402 3.95 16.85 -12.12
CA GLU A 402 3.67 15.53 -11.56
C GLU A 402 4.96 14.87 -11.04
N PRO A 403 5.00 14.30 -9.82
CA PRO A 403 6.15 13.52 -9.35
C PRO A 403 6.27 12.23 -10.18
N LEU A 404 7.49 11.88 -10.55
CA LEU A 404 7.77 10.73 -11.40
C LEU A 404 8.47 9.59 -10.65
N THR A 405 9.16 9.90 -9.55
CA THR A 405 9.93 8.95 -8.75
C THR A 405 9.42 8.90 -7.32
N GLN A 406 9.78 7.85 -6.58
CA GLN A 406 9.48 7.76 -5.15
C GLN A 406 10.11 8.92 -4.35
N GLU A 407 11.29 9.38 -4.76
CA GLU A 407 11.97 10.51 -4.14
C GLU A 407 11.20 11.81 -4.36
N ASP A 408 10.66 12.03 -5.58
CA ASP A 408 9.81 13.19 -5.86
C ASP A 408 8.52 13.19 -5.02
N PHE A 409 7.90 12.02 -4.88
CA PHE A 409 6.73 11.85 -4.00
C PHE A 409 7.09 12.16 -2.55
N SER A 410 8.19 11.60 -2.05
CA SER A 410 8.64 11.84 -0.68
C SER A 410 8.97 13.31 -0.45
N ALA A 411 9.71 13.94 -1.34
CA ALA A 411 10.09 15.35 -1.22
C ALA A 411 8.86 16.27 -1.17
N ARG A 412 7.82 15.95 -1.92
CA ARG A 412 6.59 16.75 -2.00
C ARG A 412 5.63 16.52 -0.85
N TYR A 413 5.37 15.25 -0.52
CA TYR A 413 4.27 14.90 0.38
C TYR A 413 4.68 14.73 1.84
N ARG A 414 5.92 14.30 2.13
CA ARG A 414 6.38 14.13 3.51
C ARG A 414 6.24 15.41 4.36
N PRO A 415 6.71 16.60 3.92
CA PRO A 415 6.53 17.81 4.72
C PRO A 415 5.05 18.18 4.93
N ALA A 416 4.20 17.88 3.94
CA ALA A 416 2.77 18.14 4.04
C ALA A 416 2.09 17.24 5.06
N PHE A 417 2.46 15.97 5.14
CA PHE A 417 1.93 15.04 6.15
C PHE A 417 2.44 15.35 7.56
N GLU A 418 3.71 15.72 7.70
CA GLU A 418 4.29 16.18 8.98
C GLU A 418 3.53 17.41 9.51
N GLU A 419 3.27 18.40 8.65
CA GLU A 419 2.49 19.59 9.01
C GLU A 419 1.04 19.26 9.33
N LEU A 420 0.40 18.40 8.51
CA LEU A 420 -0.99 17.97 8.72
C LEU A 420 -1.15 17.26 10.05
N PHE A 421 -0.23 16.37 10.41
CA PHE A 421 -0.25 15.66 11.69
C PHE A 421 0.00 16.59 12.87
N ARG A 422 0.94 17.52 12.74
CA ARG A 422 1.18 18.57 13.76
C ARG A 422 -0.08 19.42 14.02
N LEU A 423 -0.80 19.79 12.98
CA LEU A 423 -2.07 20.49 13.10
C LEU A 423 -3.14 19.61 13.74
N TRP A 424 -3.22 18.35 13.34
CA TRP A 424 -4.19 17.40 13.90
C TRP A 424 -4.00 17.19 15.41
N GLN A 425 -2.77 17.11 15.89
CA GLN A 425 -2.47 17.02 17.33
C GLN A 425 -2.90 18.27 18.10
N ARG A 426 -2.96 19.44 17.46
CA ARG A 426 -3.30 20.74 18.07
C ARG A 426 -4.74 21.19 17.81
N ARG A 427 -5.60 20.32 17.25
CA ARG A 427 -6.96 20.70 16.87
C ARG A 427 -7.93 20.89 18.05
N THR A 428 -7.61 20.33 19.20
CA THR A 428 -8.42 20.42 20.44
C THR A 428 -8.05 21.67 21.24
#